data_371c499bea89de0427eb551425086be3
#
_entry.id   371c499bea89de0427eb551425086be3
#
_cell.length_a   1.000
_cell.length_b   1.000
_cell.length_c   1.000
_cell.angle_alpha   90.00
_cell.angle_beta   90.00
_cell.angle_gamma   90.00
#
_symmetry.space_group_name_H-M   'P 1'
#
loop_
_entity.id
_entity.type
_entity.pdbx_description
1 polymer ?
#
loop_
_entity_poly.entity_id
_entity_poly.type
_entity_poly.pdbx_seq_one_letter_code
_entity_poly.pdbx_strand_id
1 'polypeptide(L)'
;MKNILFTLFSILILTSCSKDDDNWIELNENNIVGNWSTGIKGSHKFLNFGDDDKGSFGIYSNADPISFQTFKYKVEDSKIYIYDVFPKGKSPYYLDCKISNNKLKIENGEESGTYEKLEY
;
A
#
# COMPACT_ATOMS: atom_id res chain seq x y z
N MET A 1 29.47 31.16 -12.90
CA MET A 1 29.64 30.76 -11.72
C MET A 1 28.40 30.36 -11.07
N LYS A 2 27.46 31.19 -10.96
CA LYS A 2 26.25 30.86 -10.34
C LYS A 2 25.59 29.69 -10.95
N ASN A 3 25.60 29.59 -12.24
CA ASN A 3 24.93 28.50 -12.90
C ASN A 3 25.50 27.18 -12.53
N ILE A 4 26.76 27.15 -12.34
CA ILE A 4 27.42 25.93 -11.99
C ILE A 4 26.97 25.45 -10.63
N LEU A 5 26.82 26.40 -9.74
CA LEU A 5 26.38 26.04 -8.43
C LEU A 5 25.01 25.42 -8.42
N PHE A 6 24.11 26.00 -9.18
CA PHE A 6 22.77 25.45 -9.23
C PHE A 6 22.78 24.07 -9.78
N THR A 7 23.58 23.83 -10.77
CA THR A 7 23.63 22.53 -11.37
C THR A 7 24.07 21.49 -10.37
N LEU A 8 25.09 21.80 -9.61
CA LEU A 8 25.57 20.87 -8.64
C LEU A 8 24.52 20.57 -7.60
N PHE A 9 23.85 21.59 -7.19
CA PHE A 9 22.83 21.43 -6.20
C PHE A 9 21.72 20.49 -6.67
N SER A 10 21.32 20.64 -7.90
CA SER A 10 20.29 19.78 -8.44
C SER A 10 20.70 18.34 -8.44
N ILE A 11 21.92 18.09 -8.78
CA ILE A 11 22.40 16.73 -8.84
C ILE A 11 22.38 16.08 -7.47
N LEU A 12 22.74 16.82 -6.48
CA LEU A 12 22.73 16.29 -5.14
C LEU A 12 21.36 15.89 -4.72
N ILE A 13 20.38 16.67 -5.03
CA ILE A 13 19.04 16.39 -4.67
C ILE A 13 18.58 15.11 -5.33
N LEU A 14 18.87 14.94 -6.57
CA LEU A 14 18.48 13.74 -7.28
C LEU A 14 19.12 12.53 -6.66
N THR A 15 20.35 12.63 -6.30
CA THR A 15 21.04 11.52 -5.72
C THR A 15 20.41 11.10 -4.42
N SER A 16 20.07 12.04 -3.60
CA SER A 16 19.53 11.69 -2.32
C SER A 16 18.16 11.09 -2.44
N CYS A 17 17.43 11.44 -3.47
CA CYS A 17 16.11 10.87 -3.60
C CYS A 17 16.14 9.49 -4.14
N SER A 18 17.12 9.17 -4.89
CA SER A 18 17.09 7.92 -5.59
C SER A 18 16.98 6.72 -4.70
N LYS A 19 17.37 6.83 -3.44
CA LYS A 19 17.27 5.71 -2.71
C LYS A 19 15.94 5.39 -2.23
N ASP A 20 15.21 6.29 -1.83
CA ASP A 20 13.97 5.95 -1.33
C ASP A 20 12.97 6.46 -2.08
N ASP A 21 13.13 6.61 -3.26
CA ASP A 21 12.17 7.17 -3.84
C ASP A 21 11.42 6.33 -4.52
N ASP A 22 10.58 5.81 -4.04
CA ASP A 22 9.56 5.21 -4.65
C ASP A 22 8.76 6.26 -5.24
N ASN A 23 8.59 6.45 -6.37
CA ASN A 23 7.83 7.48 -7.02
C ASN A 23 6.37 7.37 -6.62
N TRP A 24 6.05 7.92 -5.50
CA TRP A 24 4.68 7.88 -5.00
C TRP A 24 3.77 8.67 -5.94
N ILE A 25 2.62 8.07 -6.26
CA ILE A 25 1.66 8.70 -7.15
C ILE A 25 0.35 8.85 -6.38
N GLU A 26 -0.62 9.49 -6.97
CA GLU A 26 -1.87 9.73 -6.30
C GLU A 26 -2.69 8.45 -6.21
N LEU A 27 -3.18 8.13 -5.04
CA LEU A 27 -3.98 6.96 -4.81
C LEU A 27 -5.36 7.15 -5.42
N ASN A 28 -5.84 6.18 -6.16
CA ASN A 28 -7.20 6.24 -6.70
C ASN A 28 -7.76 4.82 -6.84
N GLU A 29 -9.00 4.72 -7.23
CA GLU A 29 -9.65 3.43 -7.29
C GLU A 29 -9.11 2.51 -8.37
N ASN A 30 -8.43 3.03 -9.33
CA ASN A 30 -7.86 2.19 -10.37
C ASN A 30 -6.52 1.61 -9.98
N ASN A 31 -5.65 2.42 -9.38
CA ASN A 31 -4.32 1.94 -9.10
C ASN A 31 -4.22 1.10 -7.83
N ILE A 32 -5.25 1.12 -7.00
CA ILE A 32 -5.22 0.30 -5.81
C ILE A 32 -5.65 -1.14 -6.10
N VAL A 33 -6.39 -1.35 -7.17
CA VAL A 33 -6.88 -2.69 -7.50
C VAL A 33 -5.73 -3.65 -7.73
N GLY A 34 -5.77 -4.79 -7.07
CA GLY A 34 -4.75 -5.80 -7.24
C GLY A 34 -4.50 -6.58 -5.98
N ASN A 35 -3.52 -7.44 -6.05
CA ASN A 35 -3.09 -8.27 -4.93
C ASN A 35 -1.75 -7.74 -4.44
N TRP A 36 -1.67 -7.51 -3.16
CA TRP A 36 -0.49 -6.91 -2.55
C TRP A 36 -0.01 -7.78 -1.40
N SER A 37 1.28 -7.93 -1.23
CA SER A 37 1.83 -8.78 -0.18
C SER A 37 3.11 -8.20 0.39
N THR A 38 3.33 -8.39 1.68
CA THR A 38 4.56 -7.96 2.31
C THR A 38 5.67 -9.00 2.15
N GLY A 39 5.33 -10.20 1.69
CA GLY A 39 6.32 -11.25 1.49
C GLY A 39 5.65 -12.55 1.14
N ILE A 40 6.41 -13.60 1.02
CA ILE A 40 5.87 -14.92 0.71
C ILE A 40 6.36 -15.99 1.65
N LYS A 41 7.22 -15.66 2.58
CA LYS A 41 7.73 -16.63 3.53
C LYS A 41 7.59 -16.10 4.92
N GLY A 42 7.50 -16.99 5.88
CA GLY A 42 7.38 -16.59 7.26
C GLY A 42 6.09 -15.85 7.49
N SER A 43 6.10 -14.95 8.44
CA SER A 43 4.92 -14.17 8.75
C SER A 43 4.80 -13.06 7.71
N HIS A 44 3.69 -13.01 7.02
CA HIS A 44 3.48 -11.96 6.02
C HIS A 44 2.01 -11.59 5.95
N LYS A 45 1.73 -10.48 5.32
CA LYS A 45 0.39 -9.96 5.17
C LYS A 45 0.01 -9.93 3.70
N PHE A 46 -1.23 -10.19 3.42
CA PHE A 46 -1.75 -10.18 2.07
C PHE A 46 -2.97 -9.28 2.02
N LEU A 47 -3.03 -8.39 1.06
CA LEU A 47 -4.10 -7.43 0.95
C LEU A 47 -4.60 -7.43 -0.48
N ASN A 48 -5.88 -7.61 -0.66
CA ASN A 48 -6.47 -7.64 -1.98
C ASN A 48 -7.51 -6.53 -2.09
N PHE A 49 -7.49 -5.80 -3.19
CA PHE A 49 -8.51 -4.81 -3.49
C PHE A 49 -9.08 -5.16 -4.86
N GLY A 50 -10.33 -5.57 -4.90
CA GLY A 50 -10.97 -5.92 -6.15
C GLY A 50 -11.59 -4.72 -6.83
N ASP A 51 -11.95 -4.88 -8.08
CA ASP A 51 -12.55 -3.78 -8.82
C ASP A 51 -14.05 -3.69 -8.55
N ASP A 52 -14.58 -4.53 -7.66
CA ASP A 52 -15.97 -4.51 -7.30
C ASP A 52 -16.18 -3.87 -5.93
N ASP A 53 -15.24 -3.05 -5.48
CA ASP A 53 -15.31 -2.35 -4.20
C ASP A 53 -15.22 -3.29 -3.00
N LYS A 54 -14.72 -4.49 -3.20
CA LYS A 54 -14.56 -5.45 -2.12
C LYS A 54 -13.12 -5.88 -2.04
N GLY A 55 -12.69 -6.26 -0.86
CA GLY A 55 -11.32 -6.69 -0.68
C GLY A 55 -11.19 -7.64 0.48
N SER A 56 -9.95 -8.03 0.76
CA SER A 56 -9.67 -8.94 1.85
C SER A 56 -8.29 -8.66 2.42
N PHE A 57 -8.10 -9.06 3.66
CA PHE A 57 -6.83 -8.88 4.34
C PHE A 57 -6.55 -10.16 5.11
N GLY A 58 -5.36 -10.68 4.97
CA GLY A 58 -4.96 -11.88 5.67
C GLY A 58 -3.57 -11.78 6.24
N ILE A 59 -3.34 -12.48 7.35
CA ILE A 59 -2.03 -12.61 7.94
C ILE A 59 -1.70 -14.08 7.86
N TYR A 60 -0.54 -14.39 7.32
CA TYR A 60 -0.14 -15.76 7.08
C TYR A 60 1.19 -16.08 7.73
N SER A 61 1.39 -17.35 8.05
CA SER A 61 2.68 -17.83 8.49
C SER A 61 3.04 -18.90 7.46
N ASN A 62 3.94 -18.56 6.55
CA ASN A 62 4.24 -19.36 5.37
C ASN A 62 2.95 -19.51 4.56
N ALA A 63 2.43 -20.68 4.38
CA ALA A 63 1.22 -20.85 3.60
C ALA A 63 -0.03 -20.96 4.46
N ASP A 64 0.11 -20.90 5.77
CA ASP A 64 -1.01 -21.10 6.68
C ASP A 64 -1.66 -19.78 7.09
N PRO A 65 -2.94 -19.63 6.85
CA PRO A 65 -3.63 -18.40 7.27
C PRO A 65 -3.80 -18.39 8.78
N ILE A 66 -3.41 -17.28 9.40
CA ILE A 66 -3.58 -17.10 10.82
C ILE A 66 -4.81 -16.26 11.07
N SER A 67 -5.07 -15.29 10.20
CA SER A 67 -6.18 -14.39 10.36
C SER A 67 -6.65 -13.97 8.98
N PHE A 68 -7.94 -13.82 8.79
CA PHE A 68 -8.46 -13.44 7.48
C PHE A 68 -9.77 -12.68 7.65
N GLN A 69 -9.92 -11.62 6.89
CA GLN A 69 -11.16 -10.85 6.91
C GLN A 69 -11.45 -10.31 5.53
N THR A 70 -12.71 -10.02 5.26
CA THR A 70 -13.10 -9.37 4.02
C THR A 70 -13.74 -8.05 4.39
N PHE A 71 -13.83 -7.15 3.41
CA PHE A 71 -14.36 -5.82 3.66
C PHE A 71 -14.83 -5.19 2.37
N LYS A 72 -15.47 -4.04 2.50
CA LYS A 72 -15.76 -3.19 1.36
C LYS A 72 -14.89 -1.97 1.54
N TYR A 73 -14.57 -1.30 0.44
CA TYR A 73 -13.69 -0.16 0.52
C TYR A 73 -14.02 0.89 -0.54
N LYS A 74 -13.49 2.08 -0.31
CA LYS A 74 -13.50 3.10 -1.34
C LYS A 74 -12.34 4.03 -1.06
N VAL A 75 -11.88 4.74 -2.09
CA VAL A 75 -10.78 5.66 -1.94
C VAL A 75 -11.34 7.06 -1.80
N GLU A 76 -10.93 7.75 -0.74
CA GLU A 76 -11.39 9.11 -0.46
C GLU A 76 -10.24 9.92 0.06
N ASP A 77 -10.02 11.09 -0.49
CA ASP A 77 -8.98 12.02 0.00
C ASP A 77 -7.64 11.34 0.20
N SER A 78 -7.23 10.56 -0.74
CA SER A 78 -5.94 9.88 -0.72
C SER A 78 -5.81 8.87 0.42
N LYS A 79 -6.95 8.37 0.89
CA LYS A 79 -6.98 7.35 1.91
C LYS A 79 -7.92 6.25 1.48
N ILE A 80 -7.82 5.10 2.09
CA ILE A 80 -8.71 4.00 1.82
C ILE A 80 -9.67 3.87 2.98
N TYR A 81 -10.95 3.99 2.71
CA TYR A 81 -11.98 3.86 3.72
C TYR A 81 -12.44 2.41 3.72
N ILE A 82 -12.32 1.74 4.84
CA ILE A 82 -12.68 0.32 5.00
C ILE A 82 -13.95 0.21 5.81
N TYR A 83 -14.91 -0.55 5.32
CA TYR A 83 -16.17 -0.71 6.03
C TYR A 83 -16.76 -2.09 5.76
N ASP A 84 -17.81 -2.44 6.48
CA ASP A 84 -18.48 -3.73 6.33
C ASP A 84 -17.50 -4.88 6.49
N VAL A 85 -16.70 -4.84 7.53
CA VAL A 85 -15.67 -5.85 7.76
C VAL A 85 -16.30 -7.12 8.30
N PHE A 86 -15.96 -8.25 7.72
CA PHE A 86 -16.47 -9.54 8.14
C PHE A 86 -15.29 -10.49 8.34
N PRO A 87 -15.30 -11.35 9.30
CA PRO A 87 -16.44 -11.79 10.12
C PRO A 87 -16.69 -10.96 11.36
N LYS A 88 -15.76 -10.09 11.75
CA LYS A 88 -16.03 -9.36 12.89
C LYS A 88 -16.48 -8.02 12.62
N GLY A 89 -17.56 -7.58 12.72
CA GLY A 89 -18.05 -6.26 12.40
C GLY A 89 -17.29 -5.13 13.09
N LYS A 90 -16.18 -4.79 12.56
CA LYS A 90 -15.43 -3.66 13.07
C LYS A 90 -16.05 -2.37 12.61
N SER A 91 -15.88 -1.32 13.39
CA SER A 91 -16.30 -0.01 12.94
C SER A 91 -15.48 0.42 11.74
N PRO A 92 -16.04 1.20 10.85
CA PRO A 92 -15.29 1.66 9.68
C PRO A 92 -14.04 2.43 10.09
N TYR A 93 -13.03 2.36 9.29
CA TYR A 93 -11.77 3.05 9.55
C TYR A 93 -11.06 3.42 8.27
N TYR A 94 -10.09 4.30 8.37
CA TYR A 94 -9.31 4.72 7.21
C TYR A 94 -7.91 4.14 7.28
N LEU A 95 -7.36 3.81 6.12
CA LEU A 95 -5.96 3.43 6.03
C LEU A 95 -5.22 4.60 5.40
N ASP A 96 -4.18 5.06 6.08
CA ASP A 96 -3.31 6.10 5.54
C ASP A 96 -2.25 5.39 4.74
N CYS A 97 -2.14 5.71 3.47
CA CYS A 97 -1.22 4.97 2.63
C CYS A 97 -0.63 5.79 1.51
N LYS A 98 0.43 5.26 0.93
CA LYS A 98 1.09 5.84 -0.23
C LYS A 98 1.22 4.72 -1.25
N ILE A 99 1.13 5.04 -2.51
CA ILE A 99 1.18 4.04 -3.54
C ILE A 99 2.11 4.45 -4.68
N SER A 100 2.75 3.47 -5.28
CA SER A 100 3.51 3.67 -6.50
C SER A 100 3.07 2.57 -7.45
N ASN A 101 3.70 2.42 -8.58
CA ASN A 101 3.26 1.42 -9.55
C ASN A 101 3.31 -0.01 -9.01
N ASN A 102 4.23 -0.29 -8.13
CA ASN A 102 4.37 -1.65 -7.63
C ASN A 102 4.49 -1.76 -6.12
N LYS A 103 4.32 -0.68 -5.40
CA LYS A 103 4.40 -0.72 -3.94
C LYS A 103 3.25 0.01 -3.29
N LEU A 104 2.83 -0.50 -2.16
CA LEU A 104 1.77 0.13 -1.38
C LEU A 104 2.26 0.17 0.06
N LYS A 105 2.34 1.35 0.63
CA LYS A 105 2.77 1.48 2.01
C LYS A 105 1.58 1.90 2.85
N ILE A 106 1.20 1.06 3.80
CA ILE A 106 0.10 1.35 4.72
C ILE A 106 0.76 1.80 6.02
N GLU A 107 0.35 2.93 6.52
CA GLU A 107 1.02 3.54 7.66
C GLU A 107 0.34 3.36 8.99
N ASN A 108 -0.82 2.77 9.04
CA ASN A 108 -1.53 2.59 10.31
C ASN A 108 -2.31 1.29 10.34
N GLY A 109 -2.70 0.87 11.54
CA GLY A 109 -3.56 -0.28 11.74
C GLY A 109 -2.86 -1.61 11.61
N GLU A 110 -3.64 -2.67 11.65
CA GLU A 110 -3.12 -4.01 11.50
C GLU A 110 -2.55 -4.21 10.12
N GLU A 111 -3.03 -3.47 9.17
CA GLU A 111 -2.59 -3.57 7.80
C GLU A 111 -1.27 -2.86 7.54
N SER A 112 -0.70 -2.18 8.53
CA SER A 112 0.52 -1.41 8.29
C SER A 112 1.66 -2.26 7.75
N GLY A 113 2.44 -1.69 6.87
CA GLY A 113 3.58 -2.38 6.24
C GLY A 113 3.77 -1.90 4.82
N THR A 114 4.83 -2.40 4.20
CA THR A 114 5.12 -2.09 2.81
C THR A 114 4.84 -3.32 1.99
N TYR A 115 3.94 -3.19 1.05
CA TYR A 115 3.49 -4.30 0.23
C TYR A 115 4.00 -4.13 -1.19
N GLU A 116 4.20 -5.24 -1.87
CA GLU A 116 4.55 -5.23 -3.28
C GLU A 116 3.41 -5.85 -4.06
N LYS A 117 3.18 -5.35 -5.24
CA LYS A 117 2.10 -5.83 -6.06
C LYS A 117 2.46 -7.16 -6.67
N LEU A 118 1.55 -8.12 -6.54
CA LEU A 118 1.76 -9.44 -7.12
C LEU A 118 1.18 -9.44 -8.51
N GLU A 119 1.89 -10.10 -9.40
CA GLU A 119 1.42 -10.14 -10.75
C GLU A 119 0.94 -11.50 -11.09
N TYR A 120 -0.31 -11.71 -11.17
CA TYR A 120 -0.90 -12.91 -11.70
C TYR A 120 -2.39 -12.79 -11.90
#